data_05a217d33a7e410e30b623cdecf7f40f
#
_entry.id   05a217d33a7e410e30b623cdecf7f40f
#
_cell.length_a   1.000
_cell.length_b   1.000
_cell.length_c   1.000
_cell.angle_alpha   90.00
_cell.angle_beta   90.00
_cell.angle_gamma   90.00
#
_symmetry.space_group_name_H-M   'P 1'
#
loop_
_entity.id
_entity.type
_entity.pdbx_description
1 polymer ?
#
loop_
_entity_poly.entity_id
_entity_poly.type
_entity_poly.pdbx_seq_one_letter_code
_entity_poly.pdbx_strand_id
1 'polypeptide(L)'
;KTLTLDAKPQLKISGTSSLHDWDMVSETATGKLVGTTEGNKLTAITSLVVEMPAESIKSGKGGMDKNAYKALKTSQYKTVKFDLKAAAKNTDGTWNFTGTFTISGVTKSVTLKIKETIIGGQSVFEGSYSFKLTDYKITPPTALMGTVKTGDDVKISFTLKFK
;
A
#
# COMPACT_ATOMS: atom_id res chain seq x y z
N LYS A 1 -8.37 -14.34 -16.90
CA LYS A 1 -9.09 -14.57 -15.65
C LYS A 1 -9.05 -13.31 -14.79
N THR A 2 -10.16 -12.97 -14.19
CA THR A 2 -10.28 -11.79 -13.32
C THR A 2 -10.41 -12.26 -11.88
N LEU A 3 -9.55 -11.71 -11.02
CA LEU A 3 -9.57 -11.96 -9.59
C LEU A 3 -9.85 -10.65 -8.85
N THR A 4 -10.48 -10.76 -7.69
CA THR A 4 -10.73 -9.61 -6.81
C THR A 4 -10.01 -9.79 -5.49
N LEU A 5 -9.67 -8.66 -4.86
CA LEU A 5 -9.06 -8.67 -3.54
C LEU A 5 -10.06 -9.20 -2.51
N ASP A 6 -9.63 -10.19 -1.75
CA ASP A 6 -10.46 -10.80 -0.70
C ASP A 6 -10.70 -9.84 0.46
N ALA A 7 -11.66 -10.14 1.30
CA ALA A 7 -11.99 -9.33 2.47
C ALA A 7 -10.82 -9.22 3.45
N LYS A 8 -10.74 -8.07 4.12
CA LYS A 8 -9.74 -7.76 5.14
C LYS A 8 -8.28 -7.88 4.65
N PRO A 9 -7.92 -7.20 3.55
CA PRO A 9 -6.52 -7.10 3.19
C PRO A 9 -5.76 -6.36 4.29
N GLN A 10 -4.47 -6.69 4.45
CA GLN A 10 -3.63 -6.07 5.47
C GLN A 10 -2.68 -5.10 4.82
N LEU A 11 -2.87 -3.81 5.06
CA LEU A 11 -1.95 -2.76 4.66
C LEU A 11 -1.51 -2.01 5.91
N LYS A 12 -0.22 -2.07 6.21
CA LYS A 12 0.36 -1.45 7.39
C LYS A 12 1.31 -0.33 6.97
N ILE A 13 1.09 0.85 7.49
CA ILE A 13 1.95 2.00 7.28
C ILE A 13 2.73 2.21 8.58
N SER A 14 4.05 2.24 8.51
CA SER A 14 4.90 2.42 9.67
C SER A 14 5.94 3.51 9.43
N GLY A 15 6.34 4.15 10.50
CA GLY A 15 7.32 5.21 10.47
C GLY A 15 7.86 5.52 11.85
N THR A 16 8.59 6.61 11.94
CA THR A 16 9.24 7.04 13.17
C THR A 16 8.76 8.43 13.58
N SER A 17 9.00 8.78 14.83
CA SER A 17 8.83 10.13 15.31
C SER A 17 9.92 10.44 16.35
N SER A 18 10.03 11.69 16.74
CA SER A 18 10.97 12.09 17.79
C SER A 18 10.64 11.48 19.16
N LEU A 19 9.44 10.92 19.32
CA LEU A 19 8.99 10.30 20.57
C LEU A 19 9.03 8.77 20.52
N HIS A 20 8.49 8.16 19.46
CA HIS A 20 8.44 6.70 19.30
C HIS A 20 8.16 6.34 17.83
N ASP A 21 8.35 5.07 17.51
CA ASP A 21 7.88 4.51 16.24
C ASP A 21 6.35 4.39 16.27
N TRP A 22 5.74 4.45 15.10
CA TRP A 22 4.28 4.39 14.97
C TRP A 22 3.88 3.50 13.80
N ASP A 23 2.66 2.99 13.85
CA ASP A 23 2.04 2.32 12.72
C ASP A 23 0.54 2.61 12.62
N MET A 24 0.03 2.43 11.42
CA MET A 24 -1.40 2.54 11.11
C MET A 24 -1.76 1.40 10.16
N VAL A 25 -2.97 0.87 10.28
CA VAL A 25 -3.42 -0.29 9.51
C VAL A 25 -4.72 0.02 8.78
N SER A 26 -4.81 -0.43 7.54
CA SER A 26 -6.05 -0.46 6.78
C SER A 26 -6.42 -1.90 6.44
N GLU A 27 -7.71 -2.23 6.55
CA GLU A 27 -8.26 -3.54 6.19
C GLU A 27 -9.38 -3.44 5.15
N THR A 28 -9.54 -2.28 4.51
CA THR A 28 -10.69 -2.00 3.62
C THR A 28 -10.29 -1.65 2.19
N ALA A 29 -9.06 -1.94 1.79
CA ALA A 29 -8.64 -1.75 0.40
C ALA A 29 -9.44 -2.66 -0.53
N THR A 30 -9.61 -2.21 -1.76
CA THR A 30 -10.20 -3.00 -2.85
C THR A 30 -9.18 -3.18 -3.95
N GLY A 31 -9.34 -4.25 -4.73
CA GLY A 31 -8.41 -4.51 -5.82
C GLY A 31 -8.98 -5.47 -6.85
N LYS A 32 -8.48 -5.33 -8.07
CA LYS A 32 -8.85 -6.18 -9.19
C LYS A 32 -7.60 -6.55 -9.97
N LEU A 33 -7.45 -7.84 -10.24
CA LEU A 33 -6.32 -8.40 -10.97
C LEU A 33 -6.85 -9.15 -12.18
N VAL A 34 -6.25 -8.91 -13.35
CA VAL A 34 -6.51 -9.67 -14.56
C VAL A 34 -5.21 -10.37 -14.95
N GLY A 35 -5.28 -11.68 -15.11
CA GLY A 35 -4.10 -12.46 -15.41
C GLY A 35 -4.42 -13.76 -16.11
N THR A 36 -3.36 -14.47 -16.48
CA THR A 36 -3.41 -15.80 -17.07
C THR A 36 -3.03 -16.81 -16.01
N THR A 37 -3.78 -17.89 -15.94
CA THR A 37 -3.51 -18.98 -14.98
C THR A 37 -3.24 -20.28 -15.71
N GLU A 38 -2.41 -21.12 -15.09
CA GLU A 38 -2.19 -22.50 -15.48
C GLU A 38 -2.48 -23.34 -14.23
N GLY A 39 -3.64 -24.03 -14.26
CA GLY A 39 -4.21 -24.57 -13.02
C GLY A 39 -4.59 -23.45 -12.05
N ASN A 40 -4.12 -23.52 -10.82
CA ASN A 40 -4.33 -22.48 -9.80
C ASN A 40 -3.19 -21.44 -9.75
N LYS A 41 -2.24 -21.55 -10.68
CA LYS A 41 -1.02 -20.75 -10.63
C LYS A 41 -1.08 -19.61 -11.65
N LEU A 42 -0.86 -18.38 -11.20
CA LEU A 42 -0.72 -17.24 -12.09
C LEU A 42 0.60 -17.33 -12.86
N THR A 43 0.51 -17.23 -14.18
CA THR A 43 1.67 -17.24 -15.08
C THR A 43 1.97 -15.86 -15.65
N ALA A 44 0.95 -15.02 -15.77
CA ALA A 44 1.08 -13.65 -16.23
C ALA A 44 0.02 -12.77 -15.57
N ILE A 45 0.36 -11.51 -15.33
CA ILE A 45 -0.57 -10.50 -14.82
C ILE A 45 -0.58 -9.36 -15.84
N THR A 46 -1.75 -9.07 -16.40
CA THR A 46 -1.91 -8.01 -17.41
C THR A 46 -2.43 -6.71 -16.81
N SER A 47 -3.15 -6.79 -15.70
CA SER A 47 -3.72 -5.61 -15.04
C SER A 47 -3.84 -5.85 -13.55
N LEU A 48 -3.53 -4.85 -12.76
CA LEU A 48 -3.76 -4.86 -11.31
C LEU A 48 -3.94 -3.43 -10.85
N VAL A 49 -5.06 -3.18 -10.18
CA VAL A 49 -5.33 -1.90 -9.54
C VAL A 49 -5.73 -2.19 -8.09
N VAL A 50 -5.09 -1.51 -7.16
CA VAL A 50 -5.43 -1.57 -5.73
C VAL A 50 -5.73 -0.15 -5.26
N GLU A 51 -6.86 0.04 -4.63
CA GLU A 51 -7.27 1.32 -4.05
C GLU A 51 -7.55 1.16 -2.56
N MET A 52 -7.04 2.10 -1.78
CA MET A 52 -7.25 2.15 -0.34
C MET A 52 -7.86 3.50 0.01
N PRO A 53 -9.02 3.54 0.69
CA PRO A 53 -9.52 4.82 1.21
C PRO A 53 -8.48 5.41 2.15
N ALA A 54 -8.11 6.68 1.94
CA ALA A 54 -7.06 7.31 2.74
C ALA A 54 -7.44 7.36 4.22
N GLU A 55 -8.72 7.56 4.52
CA GLU A 55 -9.20 7.60 5.90
C GLU A 55 -9.49 6.22 6.51
N SER A 56 -9.14 5.13 5.79
CA SER A 56 -9.23 3.78 6.34
C SER A 56 -8.03 3.39 7.20
N ILE A 57 -6.94 4.14 7.14
CA ILE A 57 -5.77 3.88 7.99
C ILE A 57 -6.08 4.30 9.43
N LYS A 58 -5.81 3.41 10.37
CA LYS A 58 -6.14 3.60 11.78
C LYS A 58 -4.96 3.22 12.67
N SER A 59 -4.64 4.08 13.64
CA SER A 59 -3.61 3.82 14.64
C SER A 59 -4.18 3.32 15.97
N GLY A 60 -5.49 3.45 16.15
CA GLY A 60 -6.13 3.26 17.44
C GLY A 60 -6.14 4.54 18.29
N LYS A 61 -5.59 5.63 17.79
CA LYS A 61 -5.53 6.92 18.47
C LYS A 61 -6.12 8.00 17.57
N GLY A 62 -7.27 8.55 17.96
CA GLY A 62 -8.02 9.49 17.12
C GLY A 62 -7.26 10.75 16.76
N GLY A 63 -6.46 11.29 17.67
CA GLY A 63 -5.64 12.48 17.40
C GLY A 63 -4.55 12.24 16.36
N MET A 64 -3.91 11.08 16.42
CA MET A 64 -2.92 10.67 15.43
C MET A 64 -3.57 10.46 14.05
N ASP A 65 -4.74 9.83 14.01
CA ASP A 65 -5.47 9.59 12.76
C ASP A 65 -5.86 10.92 12.11
N LYS A 66 -6.37 11.87 12.87
CA LYS A 66 -6.71 13.22 12.36
C LYS A 66 -5.50 13.94 11.79
N ASN A 67 -4.35 13.88 12.47
CA ASN A 67 -3.12 14.48 11.98
C ASN A 67 -2.67 13.86 10.66
N ALA A 68 -2.77 12.52 10.54
CA ALA A 68 -2.43 11.81 9.31
C ALA A 68 -3.35 12.23 8.17
N TYR A 69 -4.65 12.29 8.41
CA TYR A 69 -5.62 12.68 7.38
C TYR A 69 -5.40 14.11 6.91
N LYS A 70 -5.09 15.00 7.83
CA LYS A 70 -4.76 16.38 7.49
C LYS A 70 -3.49 16.48 6.65
N ALA A 71 -2.45 15.74 7.01
CA ALA A 71 -1.19 15.69 6.25
C ALA A 71 -1.40 15.15 4.84
N LEU A 72 -2.22 14.10 4.70
CA LEU A 72 -2.56 13.49 3.41
C LEU A 72 -3.60 14.29 2.62
N LYS A 73 -4.23 15.28 3.21
CA LYS A 73 -5.29 16.08 2.61
C LYS A 73 -6.44 15.22 2.10
N THR A 74 -6.94 14.35 2.98
CA THR A 74 -7.95 13.34 2.64
C THR A 74 -9.29 13.93 2.21
N SER A 75 -9.60 15.16 2.59
CA SER A 75 -10.80 15.86 2.09
C SER A 75 -10.74 16.12 0.60
N GLN A 76 -9.54 16.24 0.04
CA GLN A 76 -9.30 16.46 -1.39
C GLN A 76 -8.86 15.18 -2.10
N TYR A 77 -7.99 14.39 -1.48
CA TYR A 77 -7.44 13.15 -2.05
C TYR A 77 -7.92 11.96 -1.23
N LYS A 78 -9.02 11.36 -1.64
CA LYS A 78 -9.78 10.38 -0.85
C LYS A 78 -9.21 8.97 -0.89
N THR A 79 -8.34 8.67 -1.86
CA THR A 79 -7.78 7.32 -2.02
C THR A 79 -6.27 7.36 -2.23
N VAL A 80 -5.64 6.26 -1.82
CA VAL A 80 -4.27 5.90 -2.21
C VAL A 80 -4.39 4.76 -3.20
N LYS A 81 -3.68 4.84 -4.32
CA LYS A 81 -3.87 3.92 -5.44
C LYS A 81 -2.55 3.39 -5.97
N PHE A 82 -2.50 2.09 -6.25
CA PHE A 82 -1.44 1.47 -7.04
C PHE A 82 -2.04 0.97 -8.35
N ASP A 83 -1.42 1.35 -9.47
CA ASP A 83 -1.83 0.96 -10.82
C ASP A 83 -0.65 0.28 -11.51
N LEU A 84 -0.78 -1.01 -11.77
CA LEU A 84 0.28 -1.83 -12.38
C LEU A 84 0.43 -1.47 -13.86
N LYS A 85 1.68 -1.31 -14.30
CA LYS A 85 2.02 -1.12 -15.73
C LYS A 85 2.65 -2.36 -16.33
N ALA A 86 3.42 -3.10 -15.55
CA ALA A 86 4.06 -4.34 -16.01
C ALA A 86 4.33 -5.26 -14.82
N ALA A 87 4.21 -6.56 -15.05
CA ALA A 87 4.55 -7.57 -14.06
C ALA A 87 5.43 -8.64 -14.73
N ALA A 88 6.52 -9.00 -14.06
CA ALA A 88 7.42 -10.05 -14.53
C ALA A 88 7.65 -11.06 -13.41
N LYS A 89 7.51 -12.32 -13.71
CA LYS A 89 7.76 -13.42 -12.77
C LYS A 89 9.22 -13.82 -12.83
N ASN A 90 9.89 -13.84 -11.67
CA ASN A 90 11.28 -14.22 -11.54
C ASN A 90 11.43 -15.74 -11.45
N THR A 91 12.65 -16.23 -11.68
CA THR A 91 12.95 -17.67 -11.62
C THR A 91 12.78 -18.26 -10.23
N ASP A 92 12.87 -17.45 -9.17
CA ASP A 92 12.67 -17.86 -7.78
C ASP A 92 11.18 -17.87 -7.35
N GLY A 93 10.27 -17.55 -8.26
CA GLY A 93 8.83 -17.50 -7.98
C GLY A 93 8.31 -16.15 -7.48
N THR A 94 9.18 -15.19 -7.24
CA THR A 94 8.75 -13.83 -6.90
C THR A 94 8.36 -13.06 -8.15
N TRP A 95 7.69 -11.92 -7.96
CA TRP A 95 7.29 -11.03 -9.04
C TRP A 95 7.99 -9.69 -8.90
N ASN A 96 8.24 -9.03 -10.02
CA ASN A 96 8.53 -7.61 -10.07
C ASN A 96 7.30 -6.90 -10.60
N PHE A 97 6.68 -6.04 -9.78
CA PHE A 97 5.55 -5.21 -10.18
C PHE A 97 6.07 -3.81 -10.44
N THR A 98 5.95 -3.37 -11.68
CA THR A 98 6.27 -1.98 -12.06
C THR A 98 4.97 -1.25 -12.30
N GLY A 99 4.79 -0.12 -11.66
CA GLY A 99 3.56 0.65 -11.78
C GLY A 99 3.69 2.02 -11.16
N THR A 100 2.54 2.62 -10.85
CA THR A 100 2.50 3.96 -10.26
C THR A 100 1.76 3.93 -8.93
N PHE A 101 2.35 4.58 -7.93
CA PHE A 101 1.68 4.91 -6.67
C PHE A 101 1.22 6.35 -6.71
N THR A 102 -0.05 6.56 -6.37
CA THR A 102 -0.62 7.90 -6.21
C THR A 102 -1.00 8.09 -4.74
N ILE A 103 -0.36 9.04 -4.11
CA ILE A 103 -0.57 9.38 -2.70
C ILE A 103 -0.71 10.89 -2.60
N SER A 104 -1.76 11.37 -1.97
CA SER A 104 -2.02 12.81 -1.76
C SER A 104 -1.89 13.62 -3.06
N GLY A 105 -2.41 13.07 -4.16
CA GLY A 105 -2.41 13.72 -5.47
C GLY A 105 -1.11 13.64 -6.25
N VAL A 106 -0.06 13.04 -5.70
CA VAL A 106 1.24 12.90 -6.37
C VAL A 106 1.42 11.47 -6.84
N THR A 107 1.77 11.30 -8.11
CA THR A 107 1.96 9.99 -8.75
C THR A 107 3.43 9.76 -9.02
N LYS A 108 3.96 8.62 -8.60
CA LYS A 108 5.35 8.22 -8.85
C LYS A 108 5.43 6.80 -9.37
N SER A 109 6.37 6.57 -10.29
CA SER A 109 6.68 5.23 -10.80
C SER A 109 7.50 4.48 -9.77
N VAL A 110 7.12 3.22 -9.53
CA VAL A 110 7.80 2.35 -8.56
C VAL A 110 7.94 0.95 -9.12
N THR A 111 8.95 0.21 -8.63
CA THR A 111 9.09 -1.22 -8.89
C THR A 111 9.14 -1.93 -7.55
N LEU A 112 8.25 -2.91 -7.38
CA LEU A 112 8.10 -3.66 -6.14
C LEU A 112 8.48 -5.11 -6.36
N LYS A 113 9.27 -5.67 -5.45
CA LYS A 113 9.50 -7.12 -5.42
C LYS A 113 8.44 -7.77 -4.55
N ILE A 114 7.69 -8.68 -5.13
CA ILE A 114 6.50 -9.27 -4.53
C ILE A 114 6.72 -10.77 -4.33
N LYS A 115 6.47 -11.24 -3.11
CA LYS A 115 6.46 -12.66 -2.81
C LYS A 115 5.06 -13.21 -3.01
N GLU A 116 4.94 -14.27 -3.78
CA GLU A 116 3.68 -14.98 -3.98
C GLU A 116 3.68 -16.27 -3.19
N THR A 117 2.59 -16.50 -2.44
CA THR A 117 2.32 -17.77 -1.76
C THR A 117 0.93 -18.21 -2.16
N ILE A 118 0.73 -19.51 -2.38
CA ILE A 118 -0.60 -20.04 -2.72
C ILE A 118 -1.17 -20.70 -1.47
N ILE A 119 -2.31 -20.19 -1.01
CA ILE A 119 -3.01 -20.69 0.18
C ILE A 119 -4.45 -21.00 -0.22
N GLY A 120 -4.85 -22.26 -0.07
CA GLY A 120 -6.21 -22.68 -0.44
C GLY A 120 -6.54 -22.47 -1.91
N GLY A 121 -5.54 -22.58 -2.80
CA GLY A 121 -5.71 -22.36 -4.22
C GLY A 121 -5.76 -20.90 -4.65
N GLN A 122 -5.52 -19.97 -3.72
CA GLN A 122 -5.56 -18.53 -3.99
C GLN A 122 -4.17 -17.92 -3.84
N SER A 123 -3.85 -16.95 -4.70
CA SER A 123 -2.58 -16.23 -4.63
C SER A 123 -2.61 -15.18 -3.53
N VAL A 124 -1.60 -15.22 -2.67
CA VAL A 124 -1.36 -14.23 -1.63
C VAL A 124 -0.07 -13.51 -1.98
N PHE A 125 -0.15 -12.20 -2.16
CA PHE A 125 1.00 -11.35 -2.47
C PHE A 125 1.43 -10.58 -1.24
N GLU A 126 2.73 -10.65 -0.94
CA GLU A 126 3.34 -9.91 0.16
C GLU A 126 4.46 -9.03 -0.37
N GLY A 127 4.52 -7.82 0.12
CA GLY A 127 5.58 -6.91 -0.25
C GLY A 127 5.61 -5.67 0.63
N SER A 128 6.55 -4.79 0.32
CA SER A 128 6.67 -3.53 1.01
C SER A 128 7.22 -2.46 0.08
N TYR A 129 6.93 -1.20 0.43
CA TYR A 129 7.41 -0.04 -0.28
C TYR A 129 7.85 1.01 0.74
N SER A 130 9.11 1.43 0.64
CA SER A 130 9.66 2.48 1.50
C SER A 130 9.84 3.75 0.69
N PHE A 131 9.43 4.88 1.26
CA PHE A 131 9.49 6.18 0.60
C PHE A 131 9.60 7.29 1.64
N LYS A 132 9.86 8.49 1.16
CA LYS A 132 9.83 9.69 2.00
C LYS A 132 8.51 10.41 1.79
N LEU A 133 7.92 10.91 2.88
CA LEU A 133 6.69 11.70 2.78
C LEU A 133 6.88 12.89 1.84
N THR A 134 8.04 13.54 1.91
CA THR A 134 8.36 14.68 1.03
C THR A 134 8.46 14.32 -0.43
N ASP A 135 8.72 13.03 -0.79
CA ASP A 135 8.67 12.57 -2.18
C ASP A 135 7.27 12.74 -2.77
N TYR A 136 6.24 12.65 -1.94
CA TYR A 136 4.85 12.86 -2.35
C TYR A 136 4.31 14.22 -1.93
N LYS A 137 5.20 15.16 -1.66
CA LYS A 137 4.86 16.53 -1.24
C LYS A 137 3.99 16.57 0.01
N ILE A 138 4.17 15.59 0.88
CA ILE A 138 3.49 15.52 2.17
C ILE A 138 4.42 16.12 3.21
N THR A 139 3.93 17.12 3.94
CA THR A 139 4.65 17.67 5.07
C THR A 139 4.51 16.73 6.27
N PRO A 140 5.63 16.20 6.82
CA PRO A 140 5.52 15.31 7.98
C PRO A 140 4.76 16.01 9.11
N PRO A 141 3.69 15.38 9.65
CA PRO A 141 2.89 16.00 10.68
C PRO A 141 3.65 16.14 12.01
N THR A 142 3.27 17.14 12.77
CA THR A 142 3.80 17.38 14.11
C THR A 142 2.68 17.30 15.13
N ALA A 143 3.05 17.08 16.38
CA ALA A 143 2.11 17.05 17.50
C ALA A 143 2.71 17.81 18.68
N LEU A 144 1.88 18.10 19.73
CA LEU A 144 2.29 18.79 20.95
C LEU A 144 3.01 20.10 20.62
N MET A 145 2.38 20.95 19.81
CA MET A 145 2.89 22.27 19.41
C MET A 145 4.27 22.19 18.72
N GLY A 146 4.50 21.14 17.94
CA GLY A 146 5.75 20.96 17.19
C GLY A 146 6.86 20.30 17.96
N THR A 147 6.65 19.90 19.21
CA THR A 147 7.67 19.21 20.01
C THR A 147 7.81 17.74 19.62
N VAL A 148 6.76 17.13 19.06
CA VAL A 148 6.81 15.78 18.49
C VAL A 148 6.78 15.91 16.97
N LYS A 149 7.82 15.40 16.31
CA LYS A 149 7.98 15.48 14.85
C LYS A 149 8.00 14.09 14.24
N THR A 150 7.20 13.90 13.20
CA THR A 150 7.20 12.67 12.43
C THR A 150 8.44 12.62 11.53
N GLY A 151 9.10 11.45 11.46
CA GLY A 151 10.19 11.23 10.53
C GLY A 151 9.68 11.19 9.09
N ASP A 152 10.55 11.54 8.15
CA ASP A 152 10.20 11.59 6.72
C ASP A 152 10.13 10.21 6.08
N ASP A 153 10.83 9.22 6.61
CA ASP A 153 10.86 7.85 6.08
C ASP A 153 9.64 7.06 6.55
N VAL A 154 8.94 6.46 5.58
CA VAL A 154 7.72 5.67 5.81
C VAL A 154 7.80 4.38 5.02
N LYS A 155 7.23 3.32 5.56
CA LYS A 155 7.15 2.01 4.90
C LYS A 155 5.70 1.53 4.88
N ILE A 156 5.23 1.14 3.70
CA ILE A 156 3.97 0.42 3.54
C ILE A 156 4.30 -1.06 3.37
N SER A 157 3.74 -1.90 4.24
CA SER A 157 3.83 -3.36 4.14
C SER A 157 2.45 -3.90 3.86
N PHE A 158 2.34 -4.88 2.97
CA PHE A 158 1.03 -5.38 2.59
C PHE A 158 1.00 -6.88 2.40
N THR A 159 -0.14 -7.47 2.70
CA THR A 159 -0.50 -8.85 2.42
C THR A 159 -1.86 -8.84 1.75
N LEU A 160 -1.92 -9.23 0.48
CA LEU A 160 -3.10 -9.14 -0.36
C LEU A 160 -3.43 -10.51 -0.95
N LYS A 161 -4.64 -11.00 -0.67
CA LYS A 161 -5.13 -12.28 -1.16
C LYS A 161 -6.17 -12.03 -2.25
N PHE A 162 -5.97 -12.62 -3.42
CA PHE A 162 -6.89 -12.50 -4.54
C PHE A 162 -7.65 -13.80 -4.77
N LYS A 163 -8.94 -13.67 -5.08
CA LYS A 163 -9.83 -14.80 -5.35
C LYS A 163 -10.64 -14.62 -6.63
#